data_23397ac32e8191d99a318d510a3dc442
#
_entry.id   23397ac32e8191d99a318d510a3dc442
#
_cell.length_a   1.000
_cell.length_b   1.000
_cell.length_c   1.000
_cell.angle_alpha   90.00
_cell.angle_beta   90.00
_cell.angle_gamma   90.00
#
_symmetry.space_group_name_H-M   'P 1'
#
loop_
_entity.id
_entity.type
_entity.pdbx_description
1 polymer ?
#
loop_
_entity_poly.entity_id
_entity_poly.type
_entity_poly.pdbx_seq_one_letter_code
_entity_poly.pdbx_strand_id
1 'polypeptide(L)'
;MPPTSGITETGPAMTGEGLTGTGPLPAGAGVRNVEGTDAIDSPSAFPHPNAMSSTATVRSTGDFHADHRYEYARTAFDERDFEAAADLARQVLELAPDFAPAHAMLGRSLAASGAREEAVSALRRALTLEPEDALGVRLDLAQLGALAPNEAITDGYVRALFDDYAPKFDRHLTKSLAYRGPQLIADALRRACSKRLRDYRFGAAFDLGCGTGLMAQELAGLRASIEGVDLSPRMLEKAHKTKLYDALHEGELVAFLGGRRAGEADLVVAADVFVYMAALDAVFREAHRVLAREGLFAFTVQAYKGEGYVLGGDARYAHSESYLHGLADSAGFDVVIFERVSTREDRGVPVPGFLAVLQR
;
A
#
# COMPACT_ATOMS: atom_id res chain seq x y z
N MET A 1 -72.40 -8.31 -43.10
CA MET A 1 -71.90 -7.79 -44.39
C MET A 1 -70.43 -7.42 -44.19
N PRO A 2 -69.57 -7.98 -44.98
CA PRO A 2 -68.13 -7.61 -45.05
C PRO A 2 -67.90 -6.52 -46.07
N PRO A 3 -66.81 -6.10 -46.51
CA PRO A 3 -65.49 -6.76 -46.68
C PRO A 3 -64.35 -5.84 -46.26
N THR A 4 -63.07 -6.06 -46.36
CA THR A 4 -62.19 -6.75 -47.30
C THR A 4 -60.74 -6.51 -46.88
N SER A 5 -59.91 -7.46 -47.16
CA SER A 5 -58.55 -7.48 -47.74
C SER A 5 -57.41 -6.90 -46.85
N GLY A 6 -56.41 -7.60 -46.53
CA GLY A 6 -55.55 -8.49 -47.34
C GLY A 6 -54.16 -7.84 -47.43
N ILE A 7 -53.15 -8.49 -47.02
CA ILE A 7 -51.92 -8.78 -47.75
C ILE A 7 -50.89 -9.36 -46.78
N THR A 8 -50.45 -10.54 -47.09
CA THR A 8 -49.35 -11.27 -46.60
C THR A 8 -48.00 -10.67 -47.04
N GLU A 9 -47.02 -10.56 -46.17
CA GLU A 9 -45.62 -10.68 -46.61
C GLU A 9 -44.79 -11.46 -45.58
N THR A 10 -44.27 -12.52 -46.08
CA THR A 10 -43.35 -13.44 -45.49
C THR A 10 -41.92 -12.83 -45.47
N GLY A 11 -41.26 -12.84 -44.35
CA GLY A 11 -39.83 -12.59 -44.23
C GLY A 11 -39.17 -13.62 -43.30
N PRO A 12 -37.92 -13.99 -43.53
CA PRO A 12 -37.40 -15.31 -43.14
C PRO A 12 -36.89 -15.39 -41.70
N ALA A 13 -36.93 -16.63 -41.21
CA ALA A 13 -36.34 -17.06 -39.97
C ALA A 13 -34.82 -16.82 -39.96
N MET A 14 -34.31 -16.18 -38.91
CA MET A 14 -32.89 -16.17 -38.58
C MET A 14 -32.66 -17.07 -37.36
N THR A 15 -31.90 -18.09 -37.63
CA THR A 15 -31.38 -19.08 -36.73
C THR A 15 -30.52 -18.46 -35.62
N GLY A 16 -30.74 -18.92 -34.38
CA GLY A 16 -29.90 -18.57 -33.25
C GLY A 16 -28.50 -19.18 -33.37
N GLU A 17 -27.49 -18.37 -33.20
CA GLU A 17 -26.17 -18.84 -32.82
C GLU A 17 -25.80 -18.20 -31.49
N GLY A 18 -25.52 -19.09 -30.56
CA GLY A 18 -25.05 -18.72 -29.22
C GLY A 18 -23.66 -18.09 -29.26
N LEU A 19 -23.52 -16.97 -28.58
CA LEU A 19 -22.20 -16.42 -28.24
C LEU A 19 -21.92 -16.61 -26.75
N THR A 20 -21.35 -17.75 -26.44
CA THR A 20 -20.55 -17.93 -25.24
C THR A 20 -19.19 -17.29 -25.51
N GLY A 21 -18.99 -16.09 -25.00
CA GLY A 21 -17.72 -15.37 -25.09
C GLY A 21 -17.30 -14.88 -23.72
N THR A 22 -16.80 -15.78 -22.86
CA THR A 22 -16.00 -15.41 -21.71
C THR A 22 -14.58 -15.12 -22.20
N GLY A 23 -14.37 -13.91 -22.72
CA GLY A 23 -13.03 -13.39 -22.97
C GLY A 23 -12.47 -12.75 -21.69
N PRO A 24 -11.17 -12.89 -21.40
CA PRO A 24 -10.55 -12.20 -20.28
C PRO A 24 -10.61 -10.69 -20.52
N LEU A 25 -10.92 -9.95 -19.43
CA LEU A 25 -10.86 -8.49 -19.42
C LEU A 25 -9.45 -8.02 -19.85
N PRO A 26 -9.32 -6.94 -20.62
CA PRO A 26 -8.02 -6.47 -21.06
C PRO A 26 -7.18 -6.03 -19.86
N ALA A 27 -6.07 -6.67 -19.67
CA ALA A 27 -4.98 -6.18 -18.83
C ALA A 27 -4.46 -4.88 -19.45
N GLY A 28 -4.61 -3.76 -18.71
CA GLY A 28 -4.04 -2.49 -19.12
C GLY A 28 -4.99 -1.30 -19.04
N ALA A 29 -5.51 -0.98 -17.84
CA ALA A 29 -5.86 0.40 -17.56
C ALA A 29 -4.54 1.17 -17.41
N GLY A 30 -4.16 1.92 -18.47
CA GLY A 30 -2.88 2.60 -18.55
C GLY A 30 -2.68 3.57 -17.39
N VAL A 31 -1.63 3.36 -16.65
CA VAL A 31 -1.10 4.29 -15.66
C VAL A 31 -0.67 5.55 -16.40
N ARG A 32 -1.38 6.65 -16.24
CA ARG A 32 -0.97 7.97 -16.73
C ARG A 32 -0.21 8.68 -15.63
N ASN A 33 1.02 9.08 -15.91
CA ASN A 33 1.67 10.15 -15.15
C ASN A 33 0.83 11.41 -15.34
N VAL A 34 0.19 11.89 -14.30
CA VAL A 34 -0.54 13.16 -14.33
C VAL A 34 0.46 14.25 -14.00
N GLU A 35 0.98 14.92 -15.03
CA GLU A 35 1.58 16.24 -14.86
C GLU A 35 0.46 17.21 -14.52
N GLY A 36 0.55 17.85 -13.37
CA GLY A 36 -0.33 18.92 -12.94
C GLY A 36 -1.50 18.49 -12.07
N THR A 37 -1.23 18.31 -10.78
CA THR A 37 -2.26 18.46 -9.74
C THR A 37 -1.73 19.42 -8.69
N ASP A 38 -2.45 20.51 -8.52
CA ASP A 38 -2.25 21.47 -7.44
C ASP A 38 -2.25 20.73 -6.08
N ALA A 39 -1.22 21.06 -5.27
CA ALA A 39 -1.14 20.78 -3.84
C ALA A 39 -0.75 19.37 -3.35
N ILE A 40 0.33 18.74 -3.89
CA ILE A 40 1.07 17.72 -3.13
C ILE A 40 2.60 17.95 -3.24
N ASP A 41 3.03 19.19 -3.26
CA ASP A 41 4.44 19.55 -3.43
C ASP A 41 5.16 19.81 -2.08
N SER A 42 4.69 19.16 -1.01
CA SER A 42 5.35 19.25 0.30
C SER A 42 5.74 17.85 0.77
N PRO A 43 7.00 17.64 1.19
CA PRO A 43 7.42 16.35 1.72
C PRO A 43 6.52 15.95 2.90
N SER A 44 5.97 14.74 2.82
CA SER A 44 5.07 14.15 3.82
C SER A 44 5.69 14.13 5.22
N ALA A 45 4.87 14.26 6.28
CA ALA A 45 5.30 14.10 7.67
C ALA A 45 5.71 12.65 8.01
N PHE A 46 5.36 11.69 7.16
CA PHE A 46 5.96 10.35 7.22
C PHE A 46 7.39 10.38 6.68
N PRO A 47 8.29 9.56 7.23
CA PRO A 47 9.63 9.50 6.71
C PRO A 47 9.59 9.12 5.23
N HIS A 48 9.97 10.08 4.39
CA HIS A 48 10.30 9.82 2.99
C HIS A 48 11.52 8.88 2.96
N PRO A 49 11.70 8.03 1.94
CA PRO A 49 12.94 7.22 1.81
C PRO A 49 14.20 8.06 1.96
N ASN A 50 14.16 9.33 1.54
CA ASN A 50 15.23 10.31 1.71
C ASN A 50 15.40 10.83 3.15
N ALA A 51 14.41 10.63 4.02
CA ALA A 51 14.45 10.97 5.43
C ALA A 51 14.66 9.71 6.31
N MET A 52 15.15 8.62 5.74
CA MET A 52 15.62 7.47 6.50
C MET A 52 16.80 7.90 7.35
N SER A 53 16.41 8.45 8.49
CA SER A 53 17.27 8.98 9.52
C SER A 53 18.20 7.91 10.07
N SER A 54 19.35 8.34 10.50
CA SER A 54 20.48 7.85 11.27
C SER A 54 20.35 6.59 12.16
N THR A 55 19.26 5.81 12.11
CA THR A 55 19.06 4.57 12.86
C THR A 55 18.82 3.34 11.97
N ALA A 56 18.73 3.49 10.65
CA ALA A 56 18.88 2.35 9.76
C ALA A 56 20.20 1.68 10.12
N THR A 57 20.19 0.38 10.30
CA THR A 57 21.39 -0.43 10.58
C THR A 57 22.53 0.14 9.73
N VAL A 58 23.51 0.78 10.37
CA VAL A 58 24.62 1.43 9.67
C VAL A 58 25.32 0.31 8.90
N ARG A 59 25.03 0.23 7.61
CA ARG A 59 25.70 -0.73 6.73
C ARG A 59 27.11 -0.22 6.57
N SER A 60 28.06 -0.96 7.07
CA SER A 60 29.49 -0.65 6.92
C SER A 60 29.98 -1.19 5.59
N THR A 61 30.81 -0.44 4.92
CA THR A 61 31.58 -0.88 3.75
C THR A 61 32.70 -1.85 4.13
N GLY A 62 33.06 -1.89 5.42
CA GLY A 62 34.26 -2.56 5.95
C GLY A 62 35.53 -1.69 5.86
N ASP A 63 35.47 -0.52 5.25
CA ASP A 63 36.55 0.47 5.21
C ASP A 63 36.14 1.72 6.00
N PHE A 64 36.93 2.06 7.02
CA PHE A 64 36.66 3.20 7.91
C PHE A 64 36.57 4.53 7.15
N HIS A 65 37.41 4.74 6.13
CA HIS A 65 37.41 5.98 5.37
C HIS A 65 36.20 6.09 4.46
N ALA A 66 35.78 4.98 3.87
CA ALA A 66 34.56 4.92 3.07
C ALA A 66 33.32 5.16 3.92
N ASP A 67 33.21 4.51 5.09
CA ASP A 67 32.09 4.70 6.00
C ASP A 67 31.98 6.16 6.47
N HIS A 68 33.11 6.78 6.82
CA HIS A 68 33.13 8.17 7.27
C HIS A 68 32.76 9.16 6.15
N ARG A 69 33.23 8.92 4.90
CA ARG A 69 32.80 9.73 3.74
C ARG A 69 31.33 9.56 3.44
N TYR A 70 30.79 8.34 3.62
CA TYR A 70 29.37 8.11 3.41
C TYR A 70 28.50 8.90 4.42
N GLU A 71 28.91 9.00 5.68
CA GLU A 71 28.23 9.85 6.67
C GLU A 71 28.29 11.33 6.28
N TYR A 72 29.40 11.82 5.74
CA TYR A 72 29.46 13.19 5.20
C TYR A 72 28.56 13.37 3.98
N ALA A 73 28.49 12.38 3.08
CA ALA A 73 27.59 12.44 1.94
C ALA A 73 26.12 12.55 2.39
N ARG A 74 25.73 11.81 3.43
CA ARG A 74 24.40 11.89 4.03
C ARG A 74 24.13 13.28 4.60
N THR A 75 25.08 13.83 5.36
CA THR A 75 24.95 15.16 5.94
C THR A 75 24.78 16.24 4.87
N ALA A 76 25.60 16.21 3.82
CA ALA A 76 25.51 17.14 2.70
C ALA A 76 24.14 17.01 1.99
N PHE A 77 23.65 15.78 1.79
CA PHE A 77 22.33 15.55 1.22
C PHE A 77 21.21 16.14 2.07
N ASP A 78 21.25 15.94 3.39
CA ASP A 78 20.26 16.47 4.34
C ASP A 78 20.29 18.02 4.39
N GLU A 79 21.47 18.61 4.20
CA GLU A 79 21.69 20.06 4.05
C GLU A 79 21.31 20.59 2.65
N ARG A 80 20.90 19.71 1.73
CA ARG A 80 20.54 19.99 0.34
C ARG A 80 21.73 20.45 -0.53
N ASP A 81 22.93 20.17 -0.10
CA ASP A 81 24.14 20.30 -0.94
C ASP A 81 24.31 19.03 -1.76
N PHE A 82 23.49 18.92 -2.81
CA PHE A 82 23.43 17.71 -3.64
C PHE A 82 24.69 17.49 -4.47
N GLU A 83 25.43 18.57 -4.82
CA GLU A 83 26.69 18.47 -5.54
C GLU A 83 27.77 17.85 -4.64
N ALA A 84 27.94 18.37 -3.42
CA ALA A 84 28.86 17.79 -2.46
C ALA A 84 28.48 16.35 -2.07
N ALA A 85 27.20 16.06 -1.91
CA ALA A 85 26.72 14.71 -1.62
C ALA A 85 27.07 13.73 -2.74
N ALA A 86 26.90 14.14 -4.01
CA ALA A 86 27.26 13.31 -5.16
C ALA A 86 28.77 13.06 -5.23
N ASP A 87 29.60 14.09 -5.00
CA ASP A 87 31.05 13.95 -5.02
C ASP A 87 31.56 13.05 -3.89
N LEU A 88 31.04 13.20 -2.69
CA LEU A 88 31.36 12.32 -1.57
C LEU A 88 30.93 10.87 -1.83
N ALA A 89 29.74 10.67 -2.41
CA ALA A 89 29.28 9.34 -2.79
C ALA A 89 30.21 8.68 -3.84
N ARG A 90 30.70 9.43 -4.84
CA ARG A 90 31.70 8.93 -5.80
C ARG A 90 33.00 8.51 -5.10
N GLN A 91 33.50 9.30 -4.15
CA GLN A 91 34.68 8.96 -3.37
C GLN A 91 34.47 7.71 -2.49
N VAL A 92 33.25 7.46 -1.98
CA VAL A 92 32.92 6.20 -1.32
C VAL A 92 33.03 5.04 -2.29
N LEU A 93 32.52 5.21 -3.52
CA LEU A 93 32.51 4.17 -4.55
C LEU A 93 33.90 3.87 -5.12
N GLU A 94 34.86 4.79 -5.02
CA GLU A 94 36.27 4.52 -5.31
C GLU A 94 36.88 3.51 -4.33
N LEU A 95 36.46 3.53 -3.06
CA LEU A 95 36.94 2.64 -2.01
C LEU A 95 36.07 1.37 -1.88
N ALA A 96 34.79 1.48 -2.12
CA ALA A 96 33.81 0.40 -1.98
C ALA A 96 32.85 0.38 -3.19
N PRO A 97 33.28 -0.15 -4.36
CA PRO A 97 32.52 -0.07 -5.63
C PRO A 97 31.15 -0.76 -5.61
N ASP A 98 30.97 -1.74 -4.73
CA ASP A 98 29.74 -2.53 -4.62
C ASP A 98 28.88 -2.13 -3.42
N PHE A 99 29.09 -0.96 -2.85
CA PHE A 99 28.30 -0.46 -1.75
C PHE A 99 26.99 0.18 -2.25
N ALA A 100 25.92 -0.60 -2.28
CA ALA A 100 24.61 -0.19 -2.81
C ALA A 100 24.07 1.13 -2.21
N PRO A 101 24.22 1.44 -0.90
CA PRO A 101 23.79 2.71 -0.34
C PRO A 101 24.46 3.93 -0.97
N ALA A 102 25.76 3.84 -1.35
CA ALA A 102 26.45 4.96 -1.99
C ALA A 102 25.98 5.16 -3.44
N HIS A 103 25.67 4.10 -4.19
CA HIS A 103 25.04 4.20 -5.50
C HIS A 103 23.64 4.85 -5.40
N ALA A 104 22.84 4.48 -4.40
CA ALA A 104 21.53 5.09 -4.18
C ALA A 104 21.66 6.58 -3.80
N MET A 105 22.62 6.93 -2.93
CA MET A 105 22.91 8.31 -2.55
C MET A 105 23.36 9.13 -3.76
N LEU A 106 24.27 8.61 -4.57
CA LEU A 106 24.72 9.25 -5.81
C LEU A 106 23.55 9.50 -6.75
N GLY A 107 22.70 8.48 -6.95
CA GLY A 107 21.54 8.61 -7.83
C GLY A 107 20.54 9.66 -7.35
N ARG A 108 20.22 9.71 -6.08
CA ARG A 108 19.34 10.72 -5.48
C ARG A 108 19.91 12.13 -5.58
N SER A 109 21.21 12.28 -5.31
CA SER A 109 21.90 13.57 -5.41
C SER A 109 21.91 14.09 -6.84
N LEU A 110 22.20 13.22 -7.82
CA LEU A 110 22.15 13.56 -9.24
C LEU A 110 20.73 13.90 -9.71
N ALA A 111 19.73 13.18 -9.24
CA ALA A 111 18.32 13.47 -9.54
C ALA A 111 17.91 14.86 -9.02
N ALA A 112 18.30 15.20 -7.80
CA ALA A 112 18.04 16.50 -7.20
C ALA A 112 18.77 17.65 -7.89
N SER A 113 19.94 17.39 -8.51
CA SER A 113 20.70 18.34 -9.33
C SER A 113 20.25 18.38 -10.80
N GLY A 114 19.25 17.58 -11.20
CA GLY A 114 18.71 17.55 -12.57
C GLY A 114 19.46 16.64 -13.55
N ALA A 115 20.50 15.92 -13.13
CA ALA A 115 21.26 14.99 -13.96
C ALA A 115 20.55 13.62 -14.08
N ARG A 116 19.37 13.61 -14.72
CA ARG A 116 18.42 12.50 -14.72
C ARG A 116 19.00 11.18 -15.25
N GLU A 117 19.72 11.21 -16.36
CA GLU A 117 20.25 9.97 -16.98
C GLU A 117 21.31 9.30 -16.12
N GLU A 118 22.22 10.10 -15.54
CA GLU A 118 23.23 9.61 -14.61
C GLU A 118 22.60 9.11 -13.33
N ALA A 119 21.56 9.80 -12.80
CA ALA A 119 20.80 9.38 -11.65
C ALA A 119 20.18 8.00 -11.86
N VAL A 120 19.48 7.78 -12.99
CA VAL A 120 18.88 6.49 -13.34
C VAL A 120 19.95 5.38 -13.43
N SER A 121 21.13 5.68 -13.99
CA SER A 121 22.23 4.72 -14.07
C SER A 121 22.72 4.29 -12.68
N ALA A 122 22.96 5.27 -11.80
CA ALA A 122 23.42 5.00 -10.42
C ALA A 122 22.36 4.21 -9.61
N LEU A 123 21.08 4.60 -9.72
CA LEU A 123 19.98 3.91 -9.04
C LEU A 123 19.83 2.46 -9.54
N ARG A 124 19.92 2.21 -10.84
CA ARG A 124 19.88 0.84 -11.38
C ARG A 124 21.06 -0.01 -10.89
N ARG A 125 22.23 0.59 -10.72
CA ARG A 125 23.36 -0.13 -10.12
C ARG A 125 23.10 -0.49 -8.66
N ALA A 126 22.54 0.43 -7.87
CA ALA A 126 22.12 0.14 -6.49
C ALA A 126 21.12 -1.02 -6.42
N LEU A 127 20.09 -1.01 -7.30
CA LEU A 127 19.08 -2.07 -7.37
C LEU A 127 19.67 -3.42 -7.80
N THR A 128 20.66 -3.43 -8.67
CA THR A 128 21.36 -4.66 -9.06
C THR A 128 22.13 -5.27 -7.89
N LEU A 129 22.73 -4.43 -7.04
CA LEU A 129 23.48 -4.86 -5.86
C LEU A 129 22.56 -5.28 -4.70
N GLU A 130 21.35 -4.73 -4.63
CA GLU A 130 20.35 -5.01 -3.61
C GLU A 130 18.96 -5.22 -4.22
N PRO A 131 18.69 -6.40 -4.80
CA PRO A 131 17.44 -6.69 -5.50
C PRO A 131 16.18 -6.65 -4.63
N GLU A 132 16.31 -6.89 -3.32
CA GLU A 132 15.21 -6.80 -2.33
C GLU A 132 14.72 -5.37 -2.13
N ASP A 133 15.48 -4.40 -2.62
CA ASP A 133 15.15 -2.97 -2.63
C ASP A 133 14.83 -2.35 -1.25
N ALA A 134 15.50 -2.80 -0.20
CA ALA A 134 15.33 -2.20 1.13
C ALA A 134 15.69 -0.69 1.18
N LEU A 135 16.41 -0.20 0.17
CA LEU A 135 16.77 1.21 -0.01
C LEU A 135 15.65 2.05 -0.66
N GLY A 136 14.62 1.43 -1.22
CA GLY A 136 13.53 2.12 -1.92
C GLY A 136 13.94 2.74 -3.27
N VAL A 137 14.93 2.17 -3.93
CA VAL A 137 15.46 2.66 -5.20
C VAL A 137 14.45 2.57 -6.34
N ARG A 138 13.56 1.57 -6.31
CA ARG A 138 12.48 1.44 -7.30
C ARG A 138 11.52 2.63 -7.24
N LEU A 139 11.25 3.15 -6.04
CA LEU A 139 10.45 4.35 -5.86
C LEU A 139 11.14 5.57 -6.50
N ASP A 140 12.46 5.75 -6.28
CA ASP A 140 13.23 6.82 -6.91
C ASP A 140 13.20 6.71 -8.45
N LEU A 141 13.36 5.49 -8.98
CA LEU A 141 13.27 5.24 -10.43
C LEU A 141 11.87 5.52 -10.99
N ALA A 142 10.81 5.20 -10.26
CA ALA A 142 9.44 5.49 -10.68
C ALA A 142 9.17 7.00 -10.68
N GLN A 143 9.65 7.74 -9.70
CA GLN A 143 9.55 9.21 -9.65
C GLN A 143 10.30 9.86 -10.82
N LEU A 144 11.42 9.27 -11.24
CA LEU A 144 12.15 9.68 -12.44
C LEU A 144 11.50 9.20 -13.75
N GLY A 145 10.38 8.46 -13.71
CA GLY A 145 9.76 7.90 -14.91
C GLY A 145 10.60 6.83 -15.62
N ALA A 146 11.53 6.20 -14.89
CA ALA A 146 12.41 5.14 -15.38
C ALA A 146 11.95 3.72 -14.97
N LEU A 147 10.86 3.64 -14.21
CA LEU A 147 10.16 2.42 -13.80
C LEU A 147 8.65 2.68 -13.80
N ALA A 148 7.86 1.64 -14.03
CA ALA A 148 6.40 1.75 -13.97
C ALA A 148 5.95 2.01 -12.51
N PRO A 149 5.01 2.95 -12.29
CA PRO A 149 4.58 3.31 -10.93
C PRO A 149 4.05 2.13 -10.10
N ASN A 150 3.42 1.14 -10.73
CA ASN A 150 2.90 -0.05 -10.04
C ASN A 150 4.00 -1.02 -9.54
N GLU A 151 5.24 -0.78 -9.92
CA GLU A 151 6.40 -1.57 -9.49
C GLU A 151 7.28 -0.83 -8.46
N ALA A 152 6.85 0.36 -8.02
CA ALA A 152 7.69 1.28 -7.24
C ALA A 152 7.89 0.85 -5.79
N ILE A 153 6.88 0.25 -5.16
CA ILE A 153 6.91 -0.13 -3.75
C ILE A 153 7.02 -1.65 -3.66
N THR A 154 8.05 -2.13 -2.96
CA THR A 154 8.35 -3.55 -2.74
C THR A 154 8.17 -3.92 -1.27
N ASP A 155 7.99 -5.22 -1.01
CA ASP A 155 7.95 -5.74 0.37
C ASP A 155 9.25 -5.45 1.12
N GLY A 156 10.39 -5.52 0.44
CA GLY A 156 11.71 -5.20 1.02
C GLY A 156 11.79 -3.76 1.49
N TYR A 157 11.30 -2.83 0.66
CA TYR A 157 11.19 -1.41 1.04
C TYR A 157 10.23 -1.20 2.22
N VAL A 158 9.02 -1.76 2.16
CA VAL A 158 8.01 -1.61 3.23
C VAL A 158 8.53 -2.19 4.55
N ARG A 159 9.15 -3.38 4.52
CA ARG A 159 9.78 -3.99 5.70
C ARG A 159 10.84 -3.08 6.29
N ALA A 160 11.79 -2.61 5.49
CA ALA A 160 12.87 -1.74 5.96
C ALA A 160 12.34 -0.43 6.56
N LEU A 161 11.35 0.18 5.89
CA LEU A 161 10.68 1.40 6.35
C LEU A 161 10.07 1.22 7.75
N PHE A 162 9.29 0.16 7.95
CA PHE A 162 8.60 -0.08 9.21
C PHE A 162 9.53 -0.61 10.30
N ASP A 163 10.57 -1.34 9.96
CA ASP A 163 11.61 -1.74 10.92
C ASP A 163 12.33 -0.51 11.51
N ASP A 164 12.71 0.45 10.65
CA ASP A 164 13.32 1.70 11.12
C ASP A 164 12.35 2.57 11.91
N TYR A 165 11.09 2.56 11.50
CA TYR A 165 10.05 3.41 12.10
C TYR A 165 9.46 2.84 13.40
N ALA A 166 9.53 1.53 13.62
CA ALA A 166 8.93 0.85 14.77
C ALA A 166 9.24 1.51 16.13
N PRO A 167 10.46 1.96 16.46
CA PRO A 167 10.74 2.58 17.76
C PRO A 167 9.94 3.85 18.06
N LYS A 168 9.58 4.60 17.02
CA LYS A 168 8.90 5.90 17.12
C LYS A 168 7.41 5.83 16.75
N PHE A 169 6.96 4.71 16.18
CA PHE A 169 5.68 4.54 15.50
C PHE A 169 4.48 5.01 16.33
N ASP A 170 4.21 4.39 17.48
CA ASP A 170 3.03 4.70 18.28
C ASP A 170 2.98 6.17 18.73
N ARG A 171 4.15 6.70 19.15
CA ARG A 171 4.24 8.11 19.58
C ARG A 171 3.96 9.06 18.43
N HIS A 172 4.49 8.77 17.25
CA HIS A 172 4.32 9.63 16.08
C HIS A 172 2.88 9.56 15.56
N LEU A 173 2.30 8.36 15.44
CA LEU A 173 0.91 8.20 15.02
C LEU A 173 -0.06 8.94 15.94
N THR A 174 0.06 8.75 17.25
CA THR A 174 -0.90 9.31 18.22
C THR A 174 -0.72 10.81 18.44
N LYS A 175 0.54 11.31 18.46
CA LYS A 175 0.81 12.71 18.80
C LYS A 175 0.96 13.64 17.60
N SER A 176 1.49 13.14 16.48
CA SER A 176 1.83 14.02 15.34
C SER A 176 0.86 13.91 14.18
N LEU A 177 0.17 12.77 14.02
CA LEU A 177 -0.68 12.51 12.85
C LEU A 177 -2.17 12.44 13.19
N ALA A 178 -2.55 12.55 14.46
CA ALA A 178 -3.94 12.39 14.92
C ALA A 178 -4.61 11.13 14.30
N TYR A 179 -3.86 10.02 14.25
CA TYR A 179 -4.27 8.79 13.56
C TYR A 179 -5.49 8.16 14.19
N ARG A 180 -6.51 7.90 13.39
CA ARG A 180 -7.82 7.41 13.80
C ARG A 180 -8.32 6.21 13.00
N GLY A 181 -7.47 5.63 12.14
CA GLY A 181 -7.87 4.51 11.26
C GLY A 181 -8.59 3.38 12.00
N PRO A 182 -8.01 2.81 13.07
CA PRO A 182 -8.65 1.73 13.83
C PRO A 182 -10.01 2.10 14.43
N GLN A 183 -10.14 3.29 15.02
CA GLN A 183 -11.40 3.78 15.59
C GLN A 183 -12.48 3.94 14.52
N LEU A 184 -12.12 4.51 13.37
CA LEU A 184 -13.05 4.67 12.25
C LEU A 184 -13.53 3.33 11.71
N ILE A 185 -12.65 2.34 11.58
CA ILE A 185 -13.01 0.97 11.17
C ILE A 185 -13.94 0.34 12.22
N ALA A 186 -13.63 0.42 13.51
CA ALA A 186 -14.45 -0.15 14.58
C ALA A 186 -15.86 0.47 14.59
N ASP A 187 -15.97 1.79 14.41
CA ASP A 187 -17.25 2.48 14.32
C ASP A 187 -18.05 2.10 13.05
N ALA A 188 -17.36 1.92 11.93
CA ALA A 188 -18.00 1.47 10.68
C ALA A 188 -18.47 0.03 10.81
N LEU A 189 -17.70 -0.87 11.39
CA LEU A 189 -18.10 -2.25 11.65
C LEU A 189 -19.34 -2.32 12.56
N ARG A 190 -19.42 -1.49 13.60
CA ARG A 190 -20.62 -1.40 14.46
C ARG A 190 -21.85 -0.98 13.66
N ARG A 191 -21.73 0.03 12.81
CA ARG A 191 -22.81 0.50 11.93
C ARG A 191 -23.20 -0.55 10.88
N ALA A 192 -22.22 -1.27 10.31
CA ALA A 192 -22.46 -2.34 9.35
C ALA A 192 -23.23 -3.50 10.01
N CYS A 193 -22.82 -3.94 11.20
CA CYS A 193 -23.55 -4.97 11.95
C CYS A 193 -24.99 -4.55 12.25
N SER A 194 -25.20 -3.29 12.66
CA SER A 194 -26.56 -2.74 12.89
C SER A 194 -27.40 -2.74 11.62
N LYS A 195 -26.83 -2.30 10.47
CA LYS A 195 -27.53 -2.32 9.17
C LYS A 195 -27.95 -3.72 8.73
N ARG A 196 -27.13 -4.73 9.06
CA ARG A 196 -27.33 -6.14 8.69
C ARG A 196 -28.07 -6.95 9.78
N LEU A 197 -28.54 -6.29 10.85
CA LEU A 197 -29.26 -6.91 11.97
C LEU A 197 -28.49 -8.08 12.58
N ARG A 198 -27.15 -7.97 12.68
CA ARG A 198 -26.27 -8.98 13.27
C ARG A 198 -25.58 -8.45 14.52
N ASP A 199 -25.18 -9.36 15.40
CA ASP A 199 -24.40 -9.02 16.60
C ASP A 199 -23.04 -8.41 16.20
N TYR A 200 -22.63 -7.39 16.95
CA TYR A 200 -21.29 -6.81 16.85
C TYR A 200 -20.28 -7.67 17.60
N ARG A 201 -20.14 -8.90 17.12
CA ARG A 201 -19.19 -9.91 17.61
C ARG A 201 -18.71 -10.76 16.46
N PHE A 202 -17.46 -11.24 16.58
CA PHE A 202 -16.78 -11.99 15.55
C PHE A 202 -16.18 -13.27 16.16
N GLY A 203 -16.19 -14.37 15.45
CA GLY A 203 -15.47 -15.59 15.81
C GLY A 203 -13.99 -15.39 15.58
N ALA A 204 -13.53 -15.57 14.34
CA ALA A 204 -12.14 -15.38 13.94
C ALA A 204 -11.96 -14.09 13.16
N ALA A 205 -10.90 -13.33 13.48
CA ALA A 205 -10.52 -12.11 12.79
C ALA A 205 -9.09 -12.19 12.26
N PHE A 206 -8.86 -11.65 11.05
CA PHE A 206 -7.53 -11.46 10.47
C PHE A 206 -7.24 -9.96 10.36
N ASP A 207 -6.09 -9.54 10.91
CA ASP A 207 -5.60 -8.16 10.90
C ASP A 207 -4.42 -8.07 9.93
N LEU A 208 -4.69 -7.53 8.76
CA LEU A 208 -3.72 -7.41 7.66
C LEU A 208 -2.87 -6.14 7.85
N GLY A 209 -1.54 -6.29 7.90
CA GLY A 209 -0.64 -5.21 8.24
C GLY A 209 -0.87 -4.71 9.67
N CYS A 210 -0.84 -5.64 10.61
CA CYS A 210 -1.27 -5.40 12.00
C CYS A 210 -0.41 -4.39 12.77
N GLY A 211 0.78 -4.07 12.27
CA GLY A 211 1.68 -3.11 12.87
C GLY A 211 1.98 -3.41 14.33
N THR A 212 1.74 -2.44 15.19
CA THR A 212 1.93 -2.55 16.64
C THR A 212 0.70 -3.07 17.39
N GLY A 213 -0.40 -3.38 16.69
CA GLY A 213 -1.63 -3.95 17.26
C GLY A 213 -2.73 -2.95 17.62
N LEU A 214 -2.74 -1.77 17.02
CA LEU A 214 -3.77 -0.76 17.31
C LEU A 214 -5.17 -1.23 16.94
N MET A 215 -5.34 -1.98 15.83
CA MET A 215 -6.64 -2.50 15.44
C MET A 215 -7.13 -3.59 16.40
N ALA A 216 -6.24 -4.45 16.89
CA ALA A 216 -6.60 -5.47 17.88
C ALA A 216 -7.07 -4.87 19.21
N GLN A 217 -6.60 -3.66 19.59
CA GLN A 217 -7.07 -2.94 20.76
C GLN A 217 -8.54 -2.54 20.61
N GLU A 218 -8.92 -2.01 19.45
CA GLU A 218 -10.30 -1.61 19.14
C GLU A 218 -11.26 -2.82 19.06
N LEU A 219 -10.76 -3.99 18.69
CA LEU A 219 -11.52 -5.23 18.60
C LEU A 219 -11.49 -6.06 19.89
N ALA A 220 -10.84 -5.58 20.96
CA ALA A 220 -10.75 -6.30 22.21
C ALA A 220 -12.14 -6.58 22.82
N GLY A 221 -12.40 -7.84 23.18
CA GLY A 221 -13.70 -8.28 23.71
C GLY A 221 -14.82 -8.45 22.68
N LEU A 222 -14.56 -8.16 21.40
CA LEU A 222 -15.53 -8.27 20.31
C LEU A 222 -15.31 -9.51 19.42
N ARG A 223 -14.23 -10.25 19.64
CA ARG A 223 -13.80 -11.41 18.87
C ARG A 223 -13.44 -12.59 19.77
N ALA A 224 -13.57 -13.80 19.25
CA ALA A 224 -13.09 -15.01 19.92
C ALA A 224 -11.57 -15.19 19.71
N SER A 225 -11.08 -14.96 18.47
CA SER A 225 -9.66 -15.01 18.14
C SER A 225 -9.28 -13.91 17.14
N ILE A 226 -8.00 -13.52 17.13
CA ILE A 226 -7.42 -12.66 16.12
C ILE A 226 -6.00 -13.11 15.77
N GLU A 227 -5.71 -13.19 14.48
CA GLU A 227 -4.37 -13.39 13.98
C GLU A 227 -3.94 -12.17 13.18
N GLY A 228 -2.70 -11.74 13.39
CA GLY A 228 -2.11 -10.59 12.69
C GLY A 228 -1.01 -11.02 11.74
N VAL A 229 -0.88 -10.32 10.61
CA VAL A 229 0.24 -10.44 9.68
C VAL A 229 0.87 -9.08 9.43
N ASP A 230 2.20 -9.03 9.39
CA ASP A 230 2.96 -7.82 9.05
C ASP A 230 4.30 -8.21 8.40
N LEU A 231 4.83 -7.35 7.54
CA LEU A 231 6.15 -7.55 6.92
C LEU A 231 7.29 -7.28 7.89
N SER A 232 7.07 -6.38 8.87
CA SER A 232 8.11 -5.92 9.80
C SER A 232 8.18 -6.78 11.07
N PRO A 233 9.25 -7.55 11.29
CA PRO A 233 9.46 -8.27 12.53
C PRO A 233 9.50 -7.35 13.76
N ARG A 234 10.00 -6.11 13.61
CA ARG A 234 10.01 -5.13 14.72
C ARG A 234 8.61 -4.61 15.08
N MET A 235 7.70 -4.51 14.11
CA MET A 235 6.30 -4.23 14.39
C MET A 235 5.65 -5.41 15.13
N LEU A 236 5.89 -6.63 14.65
CA LEU A 236 5.37 -7.85 15.29
C LEU A 236 5.89 -8.03 16.72
N GLU A 237 7.14 -7.68 17.02
CA GLU A 237 7.66 -7.68 18.40
C GLU A 237 6.85 -6.75 19.33
N LYS A 238 6.39 -5.61 18.82
CA LYS A 238 5.52 -4.69 19.58
C LYS A 238 4.10 -5.24 19.72
N ALA A 239 3.52 -5.74 18.63
CA ALA A 239 2.21 -6.39 18.65
C ALA A 239 2.17 -7.54 19.66
N HIS A 240 3.21 -8.38 19.69
CA HIS A 240 3.34 -9.49 20.65
C HIS A 240 3.31 -9.03 22.11
N LYS A 241 3.91 -7.87 22.42
CA LYS A 241 3.93 -7.30 23.78
C LYS A 241 2.53 -6.88 24.26
N THR A 242 1.58 -6.62 23.36
CA THR A 242 0.20 -6.27 23.72
C THR A 242 -0.59 -7.46 24.26
N LYS A 243 -0.19 -8.69 23.91
CA LYS A 243 -0.88 -9.95 24.25
C LYS A 243 -2.33 -9.99 23.74
N LEU A 244 -2.61 -9.27 22.65
CA LEU A 244 -3.94 -9.19 22.07
C LEU A 244 -4.14 -10.20 20.93
N TYR A 245 -3.07 -10.72 20.33
CA TYR A 245 -3.15 -11.68 19.22
C TYR A 245 -2.97 -13.11 19.71
N ASP A 246 -3.74 -14.00 19.11
CA ASP A 246 -3.61 -15.46 19.31
C ASP A 246 -2.42 -16.01 18.49
N ALA A 247 -2.17 -15.43 17.31
CA ALA A 247 -0.99 -15.69 16.49
C ALA A 247 -0.56 -14.44 15.72
N LEU A 248 0.76 -14.33 15.48
CA LEU A 248 1.38 -13.28 14.68
C LEU A 248 2.26 -13.93 13.61
N HIS A 249 2.16 -13.43 12.39
CA HIS A 249 2.81 -14.00 11.21
C HIS A 249 3.66 -12.92 10.52
N GLU A 250 4.92 -13.23 10.26
CA GLU A 250 5.75 -12.41 9.38
C GLU A 250 5.51 -12.82 7.94
N GLY A 251 5.12 -11.87 7.08
CA GLY A 251 4.90 -12.17 5.68
C GLY A 251 4.02 -11.19 4.93
N GLU A 252 3.84 -11.47 3.65
CA GLU A 252 3.02 -10.73 2.71
C GLU A 252 1.54 -11.11 2.89
N LEU A 253 0.64 -10.13 2.71
CA LEU A 253 -0.79 -10.25 3.03
C LEU A 253 -1.52 -11.29 2.18
N VAL A 254 -1.26 -11.31 0.86
CA VAL A 254 -1.92 -12.25 -0.07
C VAL A 254 -1.43 -13.67 0.17
N ALA A 255 -0.13 -13.83 0.45
CA ALA A 255 0.44 -15.12 0.79
C ALA A 255 -0.14 -15.64 2.13
N PHE A 256 -0.27 -14.78 3.14
CA PHE A 256 -0.92 -15.13 4.39
C PHE A 256 -2.36 -15.61 4.17
N LEU A 257 -3.16 -14.81 3.46
CA LEU A 257 -4.55 -15.19 3.15
C LEU A 257 -4.60 -16.47 2.33
N GLY A 258 -3.73 -16.63 1.32
CA GLY A 258 -3.64 -17.81 0.46
C GLY A 258 -3.39 -19.11 1.23
N GLY A 259 -2.68 -19.05 2.35
CA GLY A 259 -2.45 -20.17 3.27
C GLY A 259 -3.66 -20.52 4.16
N ARG A 260 -4.74 -19.72 4.18
CA ARG A 260 -5.92 -19.95 5.00
C ARG A 260 -7.00 -20.74 4.27
N ARG A 261 -7.86 -21.42 5.05
CA ARG A 261 -9.00 -22.14 4.49
C ARG A 261 -10.10 -21.18 4.04
N ALA A 262 -10.89 -21.59 3.07
CA ALA A 262 -12.09 -20.86 2.69
C ALA A 262 -13.09 -20.84 3.85
N GLY A 263 -13.68 -19.68 4.14
CA GLY A 263 -14.67 -19.50 5.20
C GLY A 263 -14.12 -19.60 6.63
N GLU A 264 -12.83 -19.34 6.83
CA GLU A 264 -12.16 -19.48 8.13
C GLU A 264 -12.38 -18.28 9.04
N ALA A 265 -12.57 -17.08 8.50
CA ALA A 265 -12.71 -15.84 9.26
C ALA A 265 -14.11 -15.22 9.14
N ASP A 266 -14.57 -14.57 10.21
CA ASP A 266 -15.77 -13.73 10.21
C ASP A 266 -15.45 -12.27 9.92
N LEU A 267 -14.19 -11.88 10.10
CA LEU A 267 -13.71 -10.52 9.92
C LEU A 267 -12.31 -10.50 9.32
N VAL A 268 -12.12 -9.69 8.30
CA VAL A 268 -10.80 -9.28 7.80
C VAL A 268 -10.71 -7.76 7.92
N VAL A 269 -9.63 -7.24 8.48
CA VAL A 269 -9.41 -5.80 8.61
C VAL A 269 -8.06 -5.40 8.04
N ALA A 270 -7.97 -4.17 7.48
CA ALA A 270 -6.74 -3.57 6.99
C ALA A 270 -6.77 -2.04 7.22
N ALA A 271 -6.03 -1.55 8.22
CA ALA A 271 -6.01 -0.15 8.60
C ALA A 271 -4.76 0.56 8.04
N ASP A 272 -4.92 1.41 7.01
CA ASP A 272 -3.86 2.17 6.34
C ASP A 272 -2.71 1.32 5.76
N VAL A 273 -3.03 0.13 5.27
CA VAL A 273 -2.08 -0.83 4.71
C VAL A 273 -2.01 -0.71 3.18
N PHE A 274 -3.15 -0.59 2.52
CA PHE A 274 -3.24 -0.62 1.05
C PHE A 274 -2.63 0.60 0.37
N VAL A 275 -2.24 1.60 1.13
CA VAL A 275 -1.43 2.71 0.63
C VAL A 275 -0.02 2.30 0.15
N TYR A 276 0.41 1.09 0.45
CA TYR A 276 1.67 0.49 -0.04
C TYR A 276 1.45 -0.51 -1.18
N MET A 277 0.22 -0.71 -1.63
CA MET A 277 -0.14 -1.67 -2.68
C MET A 277 -0.79 -0.94 -3.86
N ALA A 278 -0.27 -1.17 -5.05
CA ALA A 278 -0.83 -0.61 -6.29
C ALA A 278 -2.16 -1.30 -6.64
N ALA A 279 -2.10 -2.59 -6.94
CA ALA A 279 -3.26 -3.39 -7.30
C ALA A 279 -3.79 -4.17 -6.08
N LEU A 280 -5.10 -4.16 -5.87
CA LEU A 280 -5.75 -4.81 -4.73
C LEU A 280 -6.57 -6.05 -5.13
N ASP A 281 -6.56 -6.44 -6.41
CA ASP A 281 -7.36 -7.54 -6.94
C ASP A 281 -7.13 -8.86 -6.20
N ALA A 282 -5.89 -9.20 -5.93
CA ALA A 282 -5.51 -10.41 -5.22
C ALA A 282 -6.00 -10.40 -3.77
N VAL A 283 -5.86 -9.27 -3.08
CA VAL A 283 -6.34 -9.10 -1.69
C VAL A 283 -7.85 -9.26 -1.63
N PHE A 284 -8.61 -8.61 -2.51
CA PHE A 284 -10.08 -8.71 -2.52
C PHE A 284 -10.56 -10.14 -2.77
N ARG A 285 -9.96 -10.82 -3.74
CA ARG A 285 -10.26 -12.23 -4.05
C ARG A 285 -9.99 -13.14 -2.84
N GLU A 286 -8.81 -13.02 -2.24
CA GLU A 286 -8.43 -13.86 -1.12
C GLU A 286 -9.21 -13.51 0.17
N ALA A 287 -9.47 -12.24 0.43
CA ALA A 287 -10.32 -11.81 1.55
C ALA A 287 -11.74 -12.38 1.40
N HIS A 288 -12.32 -12.32 0.20
CA HIS A 288 -13.62 -12.94 -0.05
C HIS A 288 -13.57 -14.46 0.17
N ARG A 289 -12.54 -15.13 -0.28
CA ARG A 289 -12.40 -16.59 -0.14
C ARG A 289 -12.32 -17.05 1.33
N VAL A 290 -11.52 -16.34 2.13
CA VAL A 290 -11.29 -16.71 3.55
C VAL A 290 -12.42 -16.31 4.49
N LEU A 291 -13.24 -15.33 4.11
CA LEU A 291 -14.40 -14.96 4.91
C LEU A 291 -15.47 -16.05 4.90
N ALA A 292 -16.09 -16.26 6.03
CA ALA A 292 -17.32 -17.05 6.16
C ALA A 292 -18.48 -16.32 5.46
N ARG A 293 -19.59 -17.03 5.24
CA ARG A 293 -20.82 -16.39 4.78
C ARG A 293 -21.25 -15.28 5.73
N GLU A 294 -21.58 -14.11 5.18
CA GLU A 294 -21.89 -12.88 5.94
C GLU A 294 -20.71 -12.29 6.71
N GLY A 295 -19.48 -12.81 6.50
CA GLY A 295 -18.26 -12.23 7.03
C GLY A 295 -17.98 -10.85 6.46
N LEU A 296 -17.25 -10.01 7.21
CA LEU A 296 -16.99 -8.62 6.86
C LEU A 296 -15.53 -8.40 6.50
N PHE A 297 -15.30 -7.59 5.47
CA PHE A 297 -14.00 -7.04 5.12
C PHE A 297 -14.03 -5.52 5.29
N ALA A 298 -13.23 -4.98 6.22
CA ALA A 298 -13.20 -3.55 6.53
C ALA A 298 -11.79 -3.00 6.35
N PHE A 299 -11.66 -1.90 5.60
CA PHE A 299 -10.35 -1.32 5.29
C PHE A 299 -10.41 0.18 5.04
N THR A 300 -9.24 0.80 5.05
CA THR A 300 -9.04 2.19 4.65
C THR A 300 -8.01 2.29 3.53
N VAL A 301 -8.19 3.28 2.65
CA VAL A 301 -7.26 3.64 1.57
C VAL A 301 -7.13 5.14 1.45
N GLN A 302 -6.06 5.64 0.84
CA GLN A 302 -5.96 7.02 0.40
C GLN A 302 -6.81 7.24 -0.86
N ALA A 303 -7.54 8.37 -0.93
CA ALA A 303 -8.48 8.64 -1.99
C ALA A 303 -7.80 9.25 -3.23
N TYR A 304 -8.17 8.76 -4.40
CA TYR A 304 -7.79 9.33 -5.70
C TYR A 304 -9.04 9.76 -6.49
N LYS A 305 -8.98 10.92 -7.15
CA LYS A 305 -10.11 11.47 -7.91
C LYS A 305 -10.18 10.98 -9.35
N GLY A 306 -9.12 10.33 -9.85
CA GLY A 306 -9.09 9.80 -11.23
C GLY A 306 -9.65 8.38 -11.33
N GLU A 307 -9.12 7.59 -12.26
CA GLU A 307 -9.49 6.19 -12.48
C GLU A 307 -8.37 5.25 -12.01
N GLY A 308 -8.72 4.10 -11.44
CA GLY A 308 -7.75 3.12 -10.97
C GLY A 308 -7.01 3.57 -9.71
N TYR A 309 -5.70 3.56 -9.76
CA TYR A 309 -4.83 3.98 -8.67
C TYR A 309 -3.65 4.82 -9.18
N VAL A 310 -3.03 5.58 -8.29
CA VAL A 310 -1.88 6.43 -8.60
C VAL A 310 -0.84 6.36 -7.48
N LEU A 311 0.44 6.42 -7.84
CA LEU A 311 1.52 6.65 -6.89
C LEU A 311 1.65 8.15 -6.62
N GLY A 312 1.42 8.57 -5.38
CA GLY A 312 1.55 9.96 -4.96
C GLY A 312 3.00 10.37 -4.70
N GLY A 313 3.25 11.69 -4.65
CA GLY A 313 4.55 12.24 -4.26
C GLY A 313 4.94 11.96 -2.80
N ASP A 314 3.98 11.50 -1.98
CA ASP A 314 4.17 11.06 -0.61
C ASP A 314 4.63 9.58 -0.49
N ALA A 315 5.02 8.97 -1.61
CA ALA A 315 5.45 7.57 -1.68
C ALA A 315 4.34 6.58 -1.26
N ARG A 316 3.08 6.87 -1.59
CA ARG A 316 1.92 6.04 -1.32
C ARG A 316 1.02 5.92 -2.53
N TYR A 317 0.31 4.79 -2.60
CA TYR A 317 -0.76 4.65 -3.56
C TYR A 317 -2.06 5.22 -3.00
N ALA A 318 -2.79 5.90 -3.89
CA ALA A 318 -4.14 6.33 -3.67
C ALA A 318 -5.06 5.65 -4.69
N HIS A 319 -6.27 5.27 -4.27
CA HIS A 319 -7.20 4.49 -5.07
C HIS A 319 -8.49 5.26 -5.35
N SER A 320 -9.05 5.07 -6.54
CA SER A 320 -10.32 5.71 -6.91
C SER A 320 -11.52 4.95 -6.37
N GLU A 321 -12.61 5.67 -6.16
CA GLU A 321 -13.91 5.11 -5.75
C GLU A 321 -14.41 4.05 -6.75
N SER A 322 -14.33 4.37 -8.06
CA SER A 322 -14.76 3.46 -9.13
C SER A 322 -13.95 2.16 -9.15
N TYR A 323 -12.64 2.24 -8.93
CA TYR A 323 -11.77 1.05 -8.85
C TYR A 323 -12.16 0.14 -7.69
N LEU A 324 -12.38 0.71 -6.49
CA LEU A 324 -12.74 -0.07 -5.30
C LEU A 324 -14.11 -0.73 -5.42
N HIS A 325 -15.10 -0.03 -5.99
CA HIS A 325 -16.39 -0.63 -6.30
C HIS A 325 -16.29 -1.75 -7.33
N GLY A 326 -15.52 -1.53 -8.41
CA GLY A 326 -15.28 -2.57 -9.42
C GLY A 326 -14.60 -3.82 -8.86
N LEU A 327 -13.67 -3.66 -7.91
CA LEU A 327 -13.06 -4.79 -7.18
C LEU A 327 -14.06 -5.51 -6.28
N ALA A 328 -14.90 -4.78 -5.56
CA ALA A 328 -15.92 -5.36 -4.70
C ALA A 328 -16.90 -6.21 -5.52
N ASP A 329 -17.42 -5.65 -6.62
CA ASP A 329 -18.32 -6.36 -7.53
C ASP A 329 -17.65 -7.58 -8.15
N SER A 330 -16.43 -7.46 -8.66
CA SER A 330 -15.69 -8.55 -9.31
C SER A 330 -15.34 -9.70 -8.34
N ALA A 331 -15.10 -9.39 -7.07
CA ALA A 331 -14.84 -10.37 -6.03
C ALA A 331 -16.12 -10.98 -5.42
N GLY A 332 -17.30 -10.41 -5.70
CA GLY A 332 -18.60 -10.88 -5.20
C GLY A 332 -18.96 -10.34 -3.82
N PHE A 333 -18.46 -9.18 -3.44
CA PHE A 333 -18.81 -8.50 -2.20
C PHE A 333 -20.04 -7.59 -2.34
N ASP A 334 -20.87 -7.57 -1.30
CA ASP A 334 -21.86 -6.52 -1.08
C ASP A 334 -21.21 -5.33 -0.36
N VAL A 335 -21.38 -4.11 -0.88
CA VAL A 335 -20.90 -2.89 -0.22
C VAL A 335 -21.90 -2.45 0.86
N VAL A 336 -21.54 -2.62 2.14
CA VAL A 336 -22.38 -2.26 3.28
C VAL A 336 -22.19 -0.80 3.70
N ILE A 337 -20.92 -0.37 3.76
CA ILE A 337 -20.50 1.01 4.04
C ILE A 337 -19.40 1.38 3.05
N PHE A 338 -19.52 2.57 2.48
CA PHE A 338 -18.47 3.23 1.73
C PHE A 338 -18.56 4.72 1.98
N GLU A 339 -17.52 5.31 2.54
CA GLU A 339 -17.56 6.71 2.94
C GLU A 339 -16.19 7.39 2.83
N ARG A 340 -16.22 8.70 2.57
CA ARG A 340 -15.03 9.55 2.57
C ARG A 340 -14.65 9.86 4.00
N VAL A 341 -13.38 9.59 4.35
CA VAL A 341 -12.84 9.81 5.69
C VAL A 341 -11.45 10.44 5.58
N SER A 342 -10.93 10.88 6.71
CA SER A 342 -9.51 11.11 6.89
C SER A 342 -9.04 10.26 8.07
N THR A 343 -8.14 9.34 7.81
CA THR A 343 -7.57 8.45 8.84
C THR A 343 -6.47 9.14 9.63
N ARG A 344 -5.84 10.16 9.03
CA ARG A 344 -4.71 10.89 9.61
C ARG A 344 -4.63 12.31 9.06
N GLU A 345 -3.82 13.13 9.71
CA GLU A 345 -3.41 14.44 9.21
C GLU A 345 -1.94 14.39 8.76
N ASP A 346 -1.61 15.15 7.73
CA ASP A 346 -0.25 15.47 7.35
C ASP A 346 -0.04 16.97 7.55
N ARG A 347 0.83 17.37 8.50
CA ARG A 347 1.09 18.76 8.90
C ARG A 347 -0.18 19.55 9.22
N GLY A 348 -1.13 18.91 9.90
CA GLY A 348 -2.40 19.51 10.28
C GLY A 348 -3.43 19.59 9.15
N VAL A 349 -3.15 19.00 7.98
CA VAL A 349 -4.09 18.90 6.86
C VAL A 349 -4.64 17.48 6.80
N PRO A 350 -5.97 17.28 6.86
CA PRO A 350 -6.58 15.97 6.72
C PRO A 350 -6.23 15.30 5.38
N VAL A 351 -5.68 14.10 5.41
CA VAL A 351 -5.41 13.31 4.20
C VAL A 351 -6.70 12.64 3.73
N PRO A 352 -7.19 12.96 2.51
CA PRO A 352 -8.42 12.35 2.00
C PRO A 352 -8.28 10.85 1.83
N GLY A 353 -9.27 10.10 2.28
CA GLY A 353 -9.32 8.64 2.18
C GLY A 353 -10.74 8.12 1.98
N PHE A 354 -10.82 6.82 1.75
CA PHE A 354 -12.07 6.07 1.79
C PHE A 354 -11.97 5.01 2.91
N LEU A 355 -13.11 4.77 3.54
CA LEU A 355 -13.35 3.65 4.42
C LEU A 355 -14.44 2.79 3.80
N ALA A 356 -14.20 1.50 3.69
CA ALA A 356 -15.16 0.54 3.20
C ALA A 356 -15.40 -0.58 4.21
N VAL A 357 -16.66 -1.04 4.30
CA VAL A 357 -17.04 -2.31 4.92
C VAL A 357 -17.83 -3.09 3.88
N LEU A 358 -17.26 -4.19 3.45
CA LEU A 358 -17.81 -5.11 2.47
C LEU A 358 -18.29 -6.37 3.17
N GLN A 359 -19.31 -7.04 2.63
CA GLN A 359 -19.84 -8.32 3.14
C GLN A 359 -19.75 -9.39 2.06
N ARG A 360 -19.31 -10.58 2.45
CA ARG A 360 -19.35 -11.78 1.61
C ARG A 360 -20.78 -12.33 1.47
#